data_bf024e380ffc0aacc226bd10e91b0e1c
#
_entry.id   bf024e380ffc0aacc226bd10e91b0e1c
#
_cell.length_a   1.000
_cell.length_b   1.000
_cell.length_c   1.000
_cell.angle_alpha   90.00
_cell.angle_beta   90.00
_cell.angle_gamma   90.00
#
_symmetry.space_group_name_H-M   'P 1'
#
loop_
_entity.id
_entity.type
_entity.pdbx_description
1 polymer ?
#
loop_
_entity_poly.entity_id
_entity_poly.type
_entity_poly.pdbx_seq_one_letter_code
_entity_poly.pdbx_strand_id
1 'polypeptide(L)'
;VIVSYVLKALVDSITGTLMTVDTASWFQAFSTKDFSVVPYHIIVVVGTLLTLLLGANSIEKTNKVMMPLFFIIFLVLAVRVALLPGAAVGYRFMLTPHWDALKDPKVWISAMGQAFFSLSVTGSGMIAYGAYLSKEEDVVGVARHTALFDTIAALVASLVIIPACFSYGLDVGAGPGLLFVTLPEILQDIPMGRLFAVILYVAMIFAGVSSLQNMFEAVAESLLHRFPKLSRKVVLVLLAVVCLGAGIGMVVSGLSLFATGLH
;
A
#
# COMPACT_ATOMS: atom_id res chain seq x y z
N VAL A 1 0.41 -7.81 6.62
CA VAL A 1 -1.06 -7.84 6.77
C VAL A 1 -1.73 -7.05 5.66
N ILE A 2 -1.47 -5.72 5.46
CA ILE A 2 -2.16 -4.90 4.42
C ILE A 2 -2.03 -5.52 3.01
N VAL A 3 -0.84 -5.94 2.59
CA VAL A 3 -0.63 -6.60 1.28
C VAL A 3 -1.44 -7.90 1.18
N SER A 4 -1.73 -8.55 2.30
CA SER A 4 -2.57 -9.75 2.35
C SER A 4 -4.05 -9.43 2.08
N TYR A 5 -4.54 -8.26 2.53
CA TYR A 5 -5.86 -7.76 2.15
C TYR A 5 -5.92 -7.45 0.65
N VAL A 6 -4.86 -6.85 0.10
CA VAL A 6 -4.76 -6.59 -1.35
C VAL A 6 -4.79 -7.90 -2.14
N LEU A 7 -4.11 -8.95 -1.67
CA LEU A 7 -4.13 -10.26 -2.31
C LEU A 7 -5.53 -10.89 -2.27
N LYS A 8 -6.25 -10.76 -1.16
CA LYS A 8 -7.66 -11.19 -1.07
C LYS A 8 -8.53 -10.43 -2.07
N ALA A 9 -8.41 -9.11 -2.12
CA ALA A 9 -9.15 -8.27 -3.07
C ALA A 9 -8.84 -8.66 -4.53
N LEU A 10 -7.57 -9.00 -4.84
CA LEU A 10 -7.20 -9.53 -6.15
C LEU A 10 -7.91 -10.85 -6.47
N VAL A 11 -7.89 -11.82 -5.55
CA VAL A 11 -8.54 -13.11 -5.74
C VAL A 11 -10.04 -12.93 -5.98
N ASP A 12 -10.69 -12.07 -5.20
CA ASP A 12 -12.12 -11.79 -5.34
C ASP A 12 -12.44 -10.96 -6.58
N SER A 13 -11.50 -10.18 -7.08
CA SER A 13 -11.63 -9.53 -8.39
C SER A 13 -11.54 -10.54 -9.53
N ILE A 14 -10.59 -11.49 -9.46
CA ILE A 14 -10.43 -12.54 -10.46
C ILE A 14 -11.65 -13.47 -10.50
N THR A 15 -12.21 -13.84 -9.35
CA THR A 15 -13.44 -14.65 -9.28
C THR A 15 -14.69 -13.86 -9.68
N GLY A 16 -14.65 -12.53 -9.62
CA GLY A 16 -15.78 -11.65 -9.87
C GLY A 16 -16.61 -11.36 -8.61
N THR A 17 -16.32 -11.99 -7.48
CA THR A 17 -17.03 -11.81 -6.22
C THR A 17 -17.02 -10.35 -5.78
N LEU A 18 -15.88 -9.69 -5.89
CA LEU A 18 -15.73 -8.28 -5.49
C LEU A 18 -16.63 -7.32 -6.29
N MET A 19 -17.08 -7.73 -7.48
CA MET A 19 -17.95 -6.90 -8.34
C MET A 19 -19.44 -7.00 -8.00
N THR A 20 -19.82 -7.90 -7.09
CA THR A 20 -21.24 -8.22 -6.81
C THR A 20 -21.62 -8.07 -5.34
N VAL A 21 -20.64 -7.87 -4.47
CA VAL A 21 -20.86 -7.77 -3.03
C VAL A 21 -20.93 -6.30 -2.58
N ASP A 22 -21.60 -6.07 -1.45
CA ASP A 22 -21.44 -4.82 -0.71
C ASP A 22 -20.03 -4.73 -0.14
N THR A 23 -19.27 -3.74 -0.57
CA THR A 23 -17.83 -3.62 -0.31
C THR A 23 -17.51 -3.42 1.17
N ALA A 24 -18.36 -2.65 1.87
CA ALA A 24 -18.19 -2.40 3.29
C ALA A 24 -18.40 -3.67 4.11
N SER A 25 -19.49 -4.40 3.86
CA SER A 25 -19.78 -5.70 4.52
C SER A 25 -18.74 -6.76 4.17
N TRP A 26 -18.27 -6.79 2.92
CA TRP A 26 -17.21 -7.68 2.48
C TRP A 26 -15.91 -7.44 3.24
N PHE A 27 -15.49 -6.18 3.34
CA PHE A 27 -14.26 -5.82 4.03
C PHE A 27 -14.37 -6.07 5.54
N GLN A 28 -15.50 -5.71 6.16
CA GLN A 28 -15.75 -5.98 7.57
C GLN A 28 -15.72 -7.47 7.86
N ALA A 29 -16.45 -8.28 7.10
CA ALA A 29 -16.50 -9.73 7.28
C ALA A 29 -15.12 -10.38 7.19
N PHE A 30 -14.25 -9.88 6.28
CA PHE A 30 -12.91 -10.40 6.11
C PHE A 30 -11.94 -9.87 7.18
N SER A 31 -12.02 -8.60 7.55
CA SER A 31 -11.09 -7.98 8.52
C SER A 31 -11.36 -8.38 9.96
N THR A 32 -12.60 -8.73 10.31
CA THR A 32 -13.00 -9.10 11.68
C THR A 32 -13.04 -10.61 11.93
N LYS A 33 -13.06 -11.44 10.87
CA LYS A 33 -13.11 -12.89 11.03
C LYS A 33 -11.73 -13.44 11.36
N ASP A 34 -11.64 -14.14 12.47
CA ASP A 34 -10.41 -14.81 12.91
C ASP A 34 -9.82 -15.70 11.81
N PHE A 35 -8.52 -15.66 11.68
CA PHE A 35 -7.73 -16.45 10.72
C PHE A 35 -8.04 -16.26 9.23
N SER A 36 -8.99 -15.42 8.82
CA SER A 36 -9.35 -15.22 7.42
C SER A 36 -8.18 -14.67 6.58
N VAL A 37 -7.34 -13.82 7.19
CA VAL A 37 -6.18 -13.16 6.57
C VAL A 37 -4.97 -14.09 6.51
N VAL A 38 -4.89 -15.09 7.40
CA VAL A 38 -3.68 -15.91 7.60
C VAL A 38 -3.21 -16.62 6.32
N PRO A 39 -4.05 -17.28 5.51
CA PRO A 39 -3.60 -17.91 4.27
C PRO A 39 -2.93 -16.92 3.31
N TYR A 40 -3.54 -15.76 3.15
CA TYR A 40 -3.01 -14.68 2.30
C TYR A 40 -1.72 -14.09 2.85
N HIS A 41 -1.61 -13.99 4.18
CA HIS A 41 -0.41 -13.52 4.86
C HIS A 41 0.77 -14.47 4.66
N ILE A 42 0.53 -15.78 4.77
CA ILE A 42 1.53 -16.81 4.49
C ILE A 42 2.02 -16.69 3.04
N ILE A 43 1.10 -16.58 2.06
CA ILE A 43 1.44 -16.47 0.65
C ILE A 43 2.30 -15.22 0.40
N VAL A 44 1.94 -14.07 0.96
CA VAL A 44 2.68 -12.82 0.79
C VAL A 44 4.07 -12.91 1.41
N VAL A 45 4.20 -13.39 2.65
CA VAL A 45 5.51 -13.50 3.33
C VAL A 45 6.40 -14.48 2.60
N VAL A 46 5.91 -15.69 2.32
CA VAL A 46 6.69 -16.72 1.63
C VAL A 46 7.04 -16.28 0.21
N GLY A 47 6.10 -15.70 -0.53
CA GLY A 47 6.34 -15.17 -1.86
C GLY A 47 7.40 -14.08 -1.87
N THR A 48 7.35 -13.12 -0.94
CA THR A 48 8.36 -12.07 -0.81
C THR A 48 9.75 -12.64 -0.54
N LEU A 49 9.85 -13.62 0.38
CA LEU A 49 11.13 -14.24 0.71
C LEU A 49 11.68 -15.08 -0.43
N LEU A 50 10.84 -15.79 -1.18
CA LEU A 50 11.26 -16.50 -2.39
C LEU A 50 11.83 -15.53 -3.44
N THR A 51 11.20 -14.37 -3.63
CA THR A 51 11.72 -13.35 -4.56
C THR A 51 13.07 -12.80 -4.10
N LEU A 52 13.29 -12.64 -2.80
CA LEU A 52 14.59 -12.25 -2.25
C LEU A 52 15.69 -13.30 -2.51
N LEU A 53 15.33 -14.59 -2.49
CA LEU A 53 16.26 -15.67 -2.83
C LEU A 53 16.61 -15.71 -4.32
N LEU A 54 15.66 -15.29 -5.21
CA LEU A 54 15.83 -15.27 -6.66
C LEU A 54 16.59 -14.04 -7.18
N GLY A 55 16.76 -13.03 -6.35
CA GLY A 55 17.52 -11.81 -6.65
C GLY A 55 16.69 -10.60 -7.05
N ALA A 56 17.22 -9.42 -6.72
CA ALA A 56 16.53 -8.12 -6.85
C ALA A 56 16.23 -7.68 -8.30
N ASN A 57 17.00 -8.13 -9.29
CA ASN A 57 16.89 -7.69 -10.68
C ASN A 57 15.53 -7.98 -11.34
N SER A 58 14.86 -9.07 -10.92
CA SER A 58 13.55 -9.42 -11.48
C SER A 58 12.46 -8.42 -11.10
N ILE A 59 12.56 -7.85 -9.92
CA ILE A 59 11.58 -6.93 -9.35
C ILE A 59 11.71 -5.55 -9.94
N GLU A 60 12.93 -5.08 -10.13
CA GLU A 60 13.18 -3.82 -10.80
C GLU A 60 12.54 -3.79 -12.20
N LYS A 61 12.72 -4.84 -12.99
CA LYS A 61 12.09 -4.96 -14.33
C LYS A 61 10.57 -4.92 -14.25
N THR A 62 9.99 -5.63 -13.29
CA THR A 62 8.53 -5.66 -13.09
C THR A 62 8.00 -4.31 -12.65
N ASN A 63 8.67 -3.65 -11.71
CA ASN A 63 8.28 -2.33 -11.23
C ASN A 63 8.36 -1.26 -12.34
N LYS A 64 9.33 -1.33 -13.26
CA LYS A 64 9.41 -0.42 -14.41
C LYS A 64 8.15 -0.44 -15.29
N VAL A 65 7.43 -1.56 -15.32
CA VAL A 65 6.18 -1.70 -16.08
C VAL A 65 4.95 -1.42 -15.19
N MET A 66 4.95 -1.94 -13.97
CA MET A 66 3.78 -1.87 -13.10
C MET A 66 3.54 -0.47 -12.55
N MET A 67 4.60 0.31 -12.25
CA MET A 67 4.42 1.66 -11.72
C MET A 67 3.76 2.63 -12.73
N PRO A 68 4.23 2.74 -13.99
CA PRO A 68 3.50 3.54 -14.97
C PRO A 68 2.05 3.07 -15.18
N LEU A 69 1.82 1.76 -15.21
CA LEU A 69 0.49 1.21 -15.36
C LEU A 69 -0.43 1.59 -14.18
N PHE A 70 0.09 1.55 -12.96
CA PHE A 70 -0.61 2.01 -11.77
C PHE A 70 -1.04 3.49 -11.90
N PHE A 71 -0.13 4.38 -12.31
CA PHE A 71 -0.45 5.78 -12.56
C PHE A 71 -1.52 5.97 -13.64
N ILE A 72 -1.43 5.23 -14.75
CA ILE A 72 -2.42 5.29 -15.83
C ILE A 72 -3.80 4.89 -15.31
N ILE A 73 -3.91 3.82 -14.52
CA ILE A 73 -5.17 3.38 -13.94
C ILE A 73 -5.74 4.48 -13.03
N PHE A 74 -4.93 5.05 -12.14
CA PHE A 74 -5.39 6.13 -11.27
C PHE A 74 -5.83 7.36 -12.05
N LEU A 75 -5.19 7.70 -13.15
CA LEU A 75 -5.64 8.79 -14.03
C LEU A 75 -6.99 8.48 -14.70
N VAL A 76 -7.19 7.25 -15.17
CA VAL A 76 -8.48 6.82 -15.72
C VAL A 76 -9.57 6.89 -14.65
N LEU A 77 -9.29 6.42 -13.44
CA LEU A 77 -10.21 6.51 -12.31
C LEU A 77 -10.49 7.97 -11.91
N ALA A 78 -9.49 8.85 -11.95
CA ALA A 78 -9.67 10.28 -11.67
C ALA A 78 -10.65 10.94 -12.66
N VAL A 79 -10.52 10.65 -13.96
CA VAL A 79 -11.46 11.12 -14.97
C VAL A 79 -12.87 10.58 -14.70
N ARG A 80 -12.99 9.30 -14.37
CA ARG A 80 -14.30 8.70 -14.07
C ARG A 80 -14.94 9.32 -12.83
N VAL A 81 -14.18 9.48 -11.76
CA VAL A 81 -14.66 10.06 -10.51
C VAL A 81 -15.07 11.52 -10.70
N ALA A 82 -14.34 12.28 -11.53
CA ALA A 82 -14.70 13.67 -11.83
C ALA A 82 -16.08 13.82 -12.49
N LEU A 83 -16.56 12.77 -13.16
CA LEU A 83 -17.88 12.73 -13.79
C LEU A 83 -18.99 12.22 -12.86
N LEU A 84 -18.67 11.80 -11.62
CA LEU A 84 -19.68 11.32 -10.68
C LEU A 84 -20.49 12.47 -10.07
N PRO A 85 -21.80 12.26 -9.83
CA PRO A 85 -22.60 13.19 -9.06
C PRO A 85 -22.02 13.36 -7.65
N GLY A 86 -21.89 14.62 -7.18
CA GLY A 86 -21.33 14.90 -5.84
C GLY A 86 -19.80 15.04 -5.78
N ALA A 87 -19.04 14.59 -6.79
CA ALA A 87 -17.59 14.70 -6.82
C ALA A 87 -17.08 16.15 -6.66
N ALA A 88 -17.82 17.13 -7.18
CA ALA A 88 -17.49 18.56 -7.06
C ALA A 88 -17.35 19.01 -5.60
N VAL A 89 -18.15 18.45 -4.69
CA VAL A 89 -18.06 18.74 -3.24
C VAL A 89 -16.74 18.23 -2.68
N GLY A 90 -16.33 17.03 -3.06
CA GLY A 90 -15.06 16.42 -2.66
C GLY A 90 -13.86 17.21 -3.19
N TYR A 91 -13.88 17.64 -4.45
CA TYR A 91 -12.85 18.52 -5.00
C TYR A 91 -12.77 19.85 -4.26
N ARG A 92 -13.94 20.46 -3.96
CA ARG A 92 -13.99 21.69 -3.16
C ARG A 92 -13.40 21.48 -1.78
N PHE A 93 -13.76 20.39 -1.11
CA PHE A 93 -13.19 20.03 0.20
C PHE A 93 -11.68 19.93 0.15
N MET A 94 -11.13 19.21 -0.84
CA MET A 94 -9.69 18.99 -0.99
C MET A 94 -8.92 20.26 -1.35
N LEU A 95 -9.50 21.11 -2.21
CA LEU A 95 -8.81 22.29 -2.76
C LEU A 95 -9.08 23.58 -1.96
N THR A 96 -9.99 23.55 -0.97
CA THR A 96 -10.24 24.72 -0.11
C THR A 96 -9.17 24.82 0.96
N PRO A 97 -8.32 25.88 0.95
CA PRO A 97 -7.27 26.01 1.94
C PRO A 97 -7.82 26.33 3.33
N HIS A 98 -7.38 25.60 4.32
CA HIS A 98 -7.68 25.84 5.73
C HIS A 98 -6.44 26.42 6.43
N TRP A 99 -6.16 27.68 6.19
CA TRP A 99 -4.94 28.36 6.69
C TRP A 99 -4.82 28.33 8.21
N ASP A 100 -5.93 28.30 8.93
CA ASP A 100 -5.91 28.21 10.40
C ASP A 100 -5.35 26.88 10.90
N ALA A 101 -5.48 25.80 10.13
CA ALA A 101 -4.91 24.50 10.47
C ALA A 101 -3.37 24.54 10.55
N LEU A 102 -2.73 25.44 9.81
CA LEU A 102 -1.26 25.60 9.86
C LEU A 102 -0.75 26.13 11.21
N LYS A 103 -1.64 26.68 12.05
CA LYS A 103 -1.31 27.14 13.41
C LYS A 103 -1.29 25.99 14.42
N ASP A 104 -1.88 24.84 14.08
CA ASP A 104 -1.89 23.67 14.95
C ASP A 104 -0.61 22.83 14.76
N PRO A 105 0.24 22.70 15.81
CA PRO A 105 1.44 21.87 15.74
C PRO A 105 1.18 20.41 15.38
N LYS A 106 -0.01 19.88 15.70
CA LYS A 106 -0.38 18.50 15.37
C LYS A 106 -0.42 18.26 13.86
N VAL A 107 -0.84 19.24 13.07
CA VAL A 107 -0.85 19.15 11.61
C VAL A 107 0.56 18.94 11.06
N TRP A 108 1.53 19.70 11.59
CA TRP A 108 2.92 19.58 11.18
C TRP A 108 3.56 18.27 11.62
N ILE A 109 3.27 17.80 12.84
CA ILE A 109 3.75 16.52 13.35
C ILE A 109 3.19 15.38 12.49
N SER A 110 1.90 15.41 12.16
CA SER A 110 1.26 14.40 11.31
C SER A 110 1.83 14.42 9.90
N ALA A 111 2.00 15.60 9.31
CA ALA A 111 2.58 15.75 7.97
C ALA A 111 4.03 15.24 7.91
N MET A 112 4.86 15.58 8.91
CA MET A 112 6.23 15.06 9.02
C MET A 112 6.24 13.54 9.19
N GLY A 113 5.39 13.00 10.05
CA GLY A 113 5.25 11.56 10.27
C GLY A 113 4.89 10.83 8.96
N GLN A 114 3.93 11.37 8.21
CA GLN A 114 3.54 10.83 6.91
C GLN A 114 4.69 10.91 5.89
N ALA A 115 5.38 12.04 5.81
CA ALA A 115 6.52 12.20 4.89
C ALA A 115 7.66 11.22 5.22
N PHE A 116 8.00 11.04 6.48
CA PHE A 116 9.03 10.08 6.91
C PHE A 116 8.63 8.63 6.62
N PHE A 117 7.36 8.31 6.78
CA PHE A 117 6.84 6.99 6.45
C PHE A 117 6.84 6.74 4.94
N SER A 118 6.25 7.65 4.16
CA SER A 118 6.09 7.52 2.71
C SER A 118 7.44 7.45 1.99
N LEU A 119 8.39 8.31 2.36
CA LEU A 119 9.75 8.32 1.83
C LEU A 119 10.65 7.21 2.40
N SER A 120 10.12 6.29 3.22
CA SER A 120 10.89 5.21 3.85
C SER A 120 12.11 5.67 4.67
N VAL A 121 12.08 6.90 5.20
CA VAL A 121 13.12 7.41 6.12
C VAL A 121 13.05 6.68 7.44
N THR A 122 11.82 6.39 7.91
CA THR A 122 11.59 5.50 9.04
C THR A 122 11.74 4.04 8.59
N GLY A 123 12.34 3.19 9.41
CA GLY A 123 12.44 1.74 9.14
C GLY A 123 13.63 1.32 8.27
N SER A 124 14.65 2.15 8.14
CA SER A 124 15.94 1.82 7.48
C SER A 124 15.85 1.53 5.97
N GLY A 125 14.69 1.72 5.31
CA GLY A 125 14.52 1.47 3.89
C GLY A 125 15.47 2.30 3.04
N MET A 126 15.60 3.60 3.32
CA MET A 126 16.50 4.48 2.60
C MET A 126 17.98 4.13 2.78
N ILE A 127 18.37 3.57 3.93
CA ILE A 127 19.75 3.11 4.15
C ILE A 127 20.06 1.92 3.25
N ALA A 128 19.13 0.97 3.14
CA ALA A 128 19.27 -0.19 2.25
C ALA A 128 19.37 0.26 0.78
N TYR A 129 18.49 1.16 0.33
CA TYR A 129 18.54 1.71 -1.03
C TYR A 129 19.84 2.46 -1.29
N GLY A 130 20.28 3.29 -0.35
CA GLY A 130 21.54 4.04 -0.46
C GLY A 130 22.76 3.13 -0.59
N ALA A 131 22.76 1.96 0.05
CA ALA A 131 23.85 0.97 -0.06
C ALA A 131 23.94 0.33 -1.45
N TYR A 132 22.85 0.30 -2.21
CA TYR A 132 22.81 -0.25 -3.57
C TYR A 132 23.06 0.78 -4.67
N LEU A 133 23.11 2.08 -4.34
CA LEU A 133 23.43 3.11 -5.32
C LEU A 133 24.87 2.97 -5.81
N SER A 134 25.07 3.14 -7.12
CA SER A 134 26.42 3.22 -7.67
C SER A 134 27.14 4.47 -7.17
N LYS A 135 28.47 4.45 -7.14
CA LYS A 135 29.28 5.60 -6.70
C LYS A 135 29.17 6.81 -7.64
N GLU A 136 28.66 6.59 -8.84
CA GLU A 136 28.53 7.60 -9.89
C GLU A 136 27.15 8.29 -9.86
N GLU A 137 26.21 7.78 -9.05
CA GLU A 137 24.85 8.32 -8.99
C GLU A 137 24.77 9.63 -8.21
N ASP A 138 24.00 10.58 -8.77
CA ASP A 138 23.66 11.83 -8.08
C ASP A 138 22.60 11.57 -6.97
N VAL A 139 23.08 11.35 -5.76
CA VAL A 139 22.22 11.08 -4.58
C VAL A 139 21.20 12.20 -4.37
N VAL A 140 21.57 13.45 -4.58
CA VAL A 140 20.68 14.61 -4.38
C VAL A 140 19.60 14.64 -5.44
N GLY A 141 19.96 14.38 -6.70
CA GLY A 141 19.01 14.26 -7.80
C GLY A 141 18.02 13.11 -7.59
N VAL A 142 18.50 11.94 -7.19
CA VAL A 142 17.66 10.78 -6.87
C VAL A 142 16.68 11.10 -5.73
N ALA A 143 17.15 11.70 -4.63
CA ALA A 143 16.30 12.07 -3.51
C ALA A 143 15.21 13.08 -3.90
N ARG A 144 15.54 14.09 -4.71
CA ARG A 144 14.56 15.07 -5.22
C ARG A 144 13.49 14.41 -6.09
N HIS A 145 13.88 13.56 -7.03
CA HIS A 145 12.92 12.84 -7.87
C HIS A 145 12.03 11.90 -7.05
N THR A 146 12.59 11.20 -6.08
CA THR A 146 11.82 10.33 -5.19
C THR A 146 10.75 11.13 -4.45
N ALA A 147 11.11 12.24 -3.81
CA ALA A 147 10.16 13.10 -3.10
C ALA A 147 9.10 13.71 -4.03
N LEU A 148 9.50 14.11 -5.24
CA LEU A 148 8.57 14.66 -6.23
C LEU A 148 7.54 13.62 -6.69
N PHE A 149 7.99 12.43 -7.08
CA PHE A 149 7.10 11.37 -7.55
C PHE A 149 6.22 10.82 -6.43
N ASP A 150 6.70 10.73 -5.20
CA ASP A 150 5.92 10.38 -4.03
C ASP A 150 4.77 11.38 -3.82
N THR A 151 5.07 12.68 -3.87
CA THR A 151 4.07 13.74 -3.78
C THR A 151 3.05 13.69 -4.91
N ILE A 152 3.49 13.50 -6.16
CA ILE A 152 2.61 13.37 -7.33
C ILE A 152 1.69 12.16 -7.16
N ALA A 153 2.21 11.02 -6.72
CA ALA A 153 1.43 9.80 -6.47
C ALA A 153 0.35 10.04 -5.43
N ALA A 154 0.69 10.68 -4.31
CA ALA A 154 -0.25 11.02 -3.26
C ALA A 154 -1.36 11.97 -3.76
N LEU A 155 -1.02 12.99 -4.54
CA LEU A 155 -1.98 13.91 -5.13
C LEU A 155 -2.92 13.21 -6.11
N VAL A 156 -2.41 12.37 -7.00
CA VAL A 156 -3.22 11.60 -7.96
C VAL A 156 -4.16 10.65 -7.23
N ALA A 157 -3.68 9.94 -6.20
CA ALA A 157 -4.54 9.09 -5.38
C ALA A 157 -5.64 9.88 -4.66
N SER A 158 -5.30 11.05 -4.11
CA SER A 158 -6.26 11.93 -3.43
C SER A 158 -7.34 12.45 -4.39
N LEU A 159 -6.98 12.79 -5.64
CA LEU A 159 -7.92 13.21 -6.68
C LEU A 159 -8.95 12.13 -7.07
N VAL A 160 -8.66 10.88 -6.77
CA VAL A 160 -9.60 9.75 -6.97
C VAL A 160 -10.39 9.48 -5.70
N ILE A 161 -9.70 9.26 -4.59
CA ILE A 161 -10.33 8.70 -3.38
C ILE A 161 -11.23 9.74 -2.70
N ILE A 162 -10.76 10.98 -2.49
CA ILE A 162 -11.52 11.97 -1.73
C ILE A 162 -12.85 12.35 -2.43
N PRO A 163 -12.87 12.72 -3.71
CA PRO A 163 -14.14 13.04 -4.37
C PRO A 163 -15.06 11.82 -4.49
N ALA A 164 -14.52 10.60 -4.62
CA ALA A 164 -15.32 9.39 -4.62
C ALA A 164 -16.03 9.17 -3.28
N CYS A 165 -15.34 9.39 -2.15
CA CYS A 165 -15.97 9.31 -0.84
C CYS A 165 -17.21 10.21 -0.74
N PHE A 166 -17.11 11.45 -1.21
CA PHE A 166 -18.26 12.38 -1.24
C PHE A 166 -19.36 11.92 -2.18
N SER A 167 -19.02 11.31 -3.32
CA SER A 167 -20.00 10.79 -4.28
C SER A 167 -20.78 9.59 -3.75
N TYR A 168 -20.12 8.72 -2.99
CA TYR A 168 -20.73 7.51 -2.41
C TYR A 168 -21.16 7.67 -0.95
N GLY A 169 -21.01 8.87 -0.35
CA GLY A 169 -21.38 9.13 1.04
C GLY A 169 -20.52 8.39 2.06
N LEU A 170 -19.25 8.09 1.71
CA LEU A 170 -18.30 7.39 2.56
C LEU A 170 -17.47 8.38 3.39
N ASP A 171 -17.01 7.94 4.56
CA ASP A 171 -16.16 8.76 5.40
C ASP A 171 -14.74 8.86 4.86
N VAL A 172 -14.28 10.09 4.57
CA VAL A 172 -12.90 10.37 4.15
C VAL A 172 -11.86 10.06 5.24
N GLY A 173 -12.27 9.96 6.49
CA GLY A 173 -11.43 9.61 7.64
C GLY A 173 -11.29 8.10 7.89
N ALA A 174 -11.92 7.25 7.07
CA ALA A 174 -11.94 5.79 7.27
C ALA A 174 -10.58 5.09 7.10
N GLY A 175 -9.49 5.84 6.86
CA GLY A 175 -8.14 5.31 6.76
C GLY A 175 -8.00 4.19 5.72
N PRO A 176 -7.47 3.01 6.09
CA PRO A 176 -7.28 1.90 5.15
C PRO A 176 -8.58 1.36 4.54
N GLY A 177 -9.73 1.60 5.16
CA GLY A 177 -11.04 1.27 4.59
C GLY A 177 -11.28 1.95 3.23
N LEU A 178 -10.70 3.14 3.02
CA LEU A 178 -10.79 3.84 1.73
C LEU A 178 -10.27 2.99 0.56
N LEU A 179 -9.23 2.20 0.80
CA LEU A 179 -8.65 1.33 -0.22
C LEU A 179 -9.49 0.09 -0.51
N PHE A 180 -10.19 -0.44 0.50
CA PHE A 180 -10.90 -1.71 0.40
C PHE A 180 -12.41 -1.56 0.31
N VAL A 181 -12.93 -0.35 0.49
CA VAL A 181 -14.34 -0.02 0.35
C VAL A 181 -14.52 0.93 -0.83
N THR A 182 -13.91 2.13 -0.78
CA THR A 182 -14.14 3.17 -1.79
C THR A 182 -13.65 2.79 -3.20
N LEU A 183 -12.44 2.21 -3.30
CA LEU A 183 -11.93 1.81 -4.63
C LEU A 183 -12.75 0.69 -5.28
N PRO A 184 -13.14 -0.39 -4.60
CA PRO A 184 -14.05 -1.37 -5.16
C PRO A 184 -15.41 -0.80 -5.59
N GLU A 185 -16.00 0.13 -4.83
CA GLU A 185 -17.23 0.84 -5.20
C GLU A 185 -17.09 1.53 -6.56
N ILE A 186 -16.02 2.32 -6.73
CA ILE A 186 -15.73 2.98 -8.01
C ILE A 186 -15.60 1.96 -9.15
N LEU A 187 -14.90 0.84 -8.86
CA LEU A 187 -14.63 -0.19 -9.86
C LEU A 187 -15.88 -0.99 -10.24
N GLN A 188 -16.83 -1.16 -9.33
CA GLN A 188 -18.13 -1.78 -9.62
C GLN A 188 -18.97 -0.93 -10.60
N ASP A 189 -18.84 0.39 -10.54
CA ASP A 189 -19.63 1.34 -11.31
C ASP A 189 -19.07 1.68 -12.70
N ILE A 190 -17.91 1.13 -13.07
CA ILE A 190 -17.29 1.42 -14.37
C ILE A 190 -17.36 0.25 -15.34
N PRO A 191 -17.50 0.54 -16.65
CA PRO A 191 -17.37 -0.51 -17.67
C PRO A 191 -16.03 -1.23 -17.54
N MET A 192 -16.04 -2.57 -17.65
CA MET A 192 -14.85 -3.41 -17.47
C MET A 192 -14.19 -3.29 -16.09
N GLY A 193 -14.91 -2.87 -15.06
CA GLY A 193 -14.39 -2.64 -13.71
C GLY A 193 -13.64 -3.84 -13.13
N ARG A 194 -14.10 -5.07 -13.42
CA ARG A 194 -13.38 -6.29 -13.03
C ARG A 194 -11.95 -6.35 -13.60
N LEU A 195 -11.76 -5.97 -14.88
CA LEU A 195 -10.44 -5.94 -15.49
C LEU A 195 -9.56 -4.89 -14.83
N PHE A 196 -10.09 -3.68 -14.63
CA PHE A 196 -9.38 -2.60 -13.94
C PHE A 196 -9.04 -2.99 -12.50
N ALA A 197 -9.93 -3.66 -11.76
CA ALA A 197 -9.69 -4.16 -10.42
C ALA A 197 -8.52 -5.16 -10.39
N VAL A 198 -8.52 -6.14 -11.29
CA VAL A 198 -7.43 -7.12 -11.38
C VAL A 198 -6.09 -6.44 -11.66
N ILE A 199 -6.04 -5.53 -12.64
CA ILE A 199 -4.80 -4.82 -12.97
C ILE A 199 -4.33 -3.95 -11.80
N LEU A 200 -5.24 -3.22 -11.17
CA LEU A 200 -4.95 -2.36 -10.02
C LEU A 200 -4.37 -3.17 -8.85
N TYR A 201 -5.04 -4.24 -8.43
CA TYR A 201 -4.58 -5.04 -7.30
C TYR A 201 -3.31 -5.83 -7.62
N VAL A 202 -3.10 -6.25 -8.86
CA VAL A 202 -1.81 -6.82 -9.30
C VAL A 202 -0.70 -5.77 -9.14
N ALA A 203 -0.89 -4.54 -9.65
CA ALA A 203 0.08 -3.47 -9.51
C ALA A 203 0.38 -3.16 -8.03
N MET A 204 -0.67 -3.13 -7.18
CA MET A 204 -0.52 -2.90 -5.74
C MET A 204 0.24 -4.03 -5.04
N ILE A 205 0.06 -5.29 -5.44
CA ILE A 205 0.83 -6.41 -4.90
C ILE A 205 2.30 -6.26 -5.26
N PHE A 206 2.63 -5.93 -6.51
CA PHE A 206 4.02 -5.70 -6.90
C PHE A 206 4.64 -4.55 -6.11
N ALA A 207 3.94 -3.42 -5.97
CA ALA A 207 4.39 -2.31 -5.14
C ALA A 207 4.59 -2.71 -3.67
N GLY A 208 3.64 -3.44 -3.10
CA GLY A 208 3.71 -3.92 -1.71
C GLY A 208 4.84 -4.94 -1.50
N VAL A 209 5.00 -5.90 -2.41
CA VAL A 209 6.08 -6.90 -2.33
C VAL A 209 7.45 -6.25 -2.45
N SER A 210 7.64 -5.28 -3.35
CA SER A 210 8.91 -4.56 -3.48
C SER A 210 9.26 -3.79 -2.19
N SER A 211 8.28 -3.16 -1.56
CA SER A 211 8.46 -2.49 -0.26
C SER A 211 8.82 -3.48 0.85
N LEU A 212 8.12 -4.62 0.92
CA LEU A 212 8.42 -5.67 1.91
C LEU A 212 9.82 -6.24 1.73
N GLN A 213 10.27 -6.43 0.48
CA GLN A 213 11.62 -6.91 0.19
C GLN A 213 12.69 -5.98 0.77
N ASN A 214 12.55 -4.67 0.58
CA ASN A 214 13.49 -3.71 1.12
C ASN A 214 13.53 -3.74 2.65
N MET A 215 12.36 -3.87 3.29
CA MET A 215 12.29 -4.01 4.74
C MET A 215 12.97 -5.30 5.21
N PHE A 216 12.72 -6.42 4.55
CA PHE A 216 13.39 -7.69 4.87
C PHE A 216 14.90 -7.63 4.62
N GLU A 217 15.33 -7.01 3.52
CA GLU A 217 16.73 -6.88 3.17
C GLU A 217 17.49 -6.06 4.21
N ALA A 218 16.96 -4.91 4.63
CA ALA A 218 17.58 -4.06 5.64
C ALA A 218 17.81 -4.82 6.96
N VAL A 219 16.83 -5.62 7.39
CA VAL A 219 16.97 -6.45 8.61
C VAL A 219 17.90 -7.62 8.38
N ALA A 220 17.81 -8.28 7.21
CA ALA A 220 18.67 -9.43 6.88
C ALA A 220 20.14 -9.03 6.85
N GLU A 221 20.51 -7.93 6.18
CA GLU A 221 21.87 -7.42 6.12
C GLU A 221 22.40 -7.01 7.50
N SER A 222 21.55 -6.39 8.33
CA SER A 222 21.89 -6.03 9.70
C SER A 222 22.23 -7.28 10.54
N LEU A 223 21.44 -8.35 10.40
CA LEU A 223 21.67 -9.62 11.11
C LEU A 223 22.92 -10.32 10.60
N LEU A 224 23.13 -10.36 9.28
CA LEU A 224 24.32 -10.97 8.68
C LEU A 224 25.61 -10.25 9.09
N HIS A 225 25.56 -8.92 9.15
CA HIS A 225 26.70 -8.12 9.64
C HIS A 225 27.01 -8.39 11.12
N ARG A 226 25.95 -8.48 11.94
CA ARG A 226 26.10 -8.72 13.39
C ARG A 226 26.52 -10.16 13.70
N PHE A 227 26.07 -11.12 12.89
CA PHE A 227 26.29 -12.55 13.07
C PHE A 227 26.87 -13.19 11.79
N PRO A 228 28.16 -12.99 11.48
CA PRO A 228 28.77 -13.43 10.22
C PRO A 228 28.75 -14.95 9.98
N LYS A 229 28.47 -15.74 11.02
CA LYS A 229 28.37 -17.22 10.95
C LYS A 229 27.01 -17.69 10.42
N LEU A 230 25.99 -16.81 10.37
CA LEU A 230 24.67 -17.16 9.86
C LEU A 230 24.68 -17.12 8.33
N SER A 231 24.08 -18.12 7.71
CA SER A 231 23.85 -18.05 6.27
C SER A 231 22.64 -17.19 5.96
N ARG A 232 22.62 -16.53 4.80
CA ARG A 232 21.50 -15.71 4.32
C ARG A 232 20.15 -16.48 4.35
N LYS A 233 20.18 -17.77 3.98
CA LYS A 233 18.99 -18.63 4.02
C LYS A 233 18.41 -18.77 5.42
N VAL A 234 19.28 -18.99 6.42
CA VAL A 234 18.84 -19.10 7.82
C VAL A 234 18.24 -17.81 8.32
N VAL A 235 18.85 -16.67 8.00
CA VAL A 235 18.34 -15.36 8.39
C VAL A 235 16.95 -15.11 7.77
N LEU A 236 16.77 -15.41 6.48
CA LEU A 236 15.47 -15.23 5.81
C LEU A 236 14.39 -16.15 6.39
N VAL A 237 14.71 -17.40 6.73
CA VAL A 237 13.77 -18.32 7.41
C VAL A 237 13.40 -17.79 8.80
N LEU A 238 14.37 -17.29 9.56
CA LEU A 238 14.11 -16.69 10.87
C LEU A 238 13.16 -15.49 10.75
N LEU A 239 13.42 -14.61 9.79
CA LEU A 239 12.55 -13.46 9.51
C LEU A 239 11.14 -13.90 9.10
N ALA A 240 11.01 -14.97 8.28
CA ALA A 240 9.73 -15.56 7.94
C ALA A 240 8.95 -15.98 9.18
N VAL A 241 9.58 -16.75 10.07
CA VAL A 241 8.93 -17.24 11.29
C VAL A 241 8.48 -16.07 12.20
N VAL A 242 9.35 -15.07 12.37
CA VAL A 242 9.02 -13.89 13.19
C VAL A 242 7.87 -13.10 12.57
N CYS A 243 7.90 -12.83 11.25
CA CYS A 243 6.86 -12.06 10.59
C CYS A 243 5.53 -12.80 10.52
N LEU A 244 5.54 -14.11 10.31
CA LEU A 244 4.34 -14.93 10.34
C LEU A 244 3.76 -14.98 11.75
N GLY A 245 4.59 -15.21 12.77
CA GLY A 245 4.17 -15.24 14.16
C GLY A 245 3.58 -13.91 14.62
N ALA A 246 4.25 -12.81 14.33
CA ALA A 246 3.76 -11.45 14.64
C ALA A 246 2.46 -11.13 13.88
N GLY A 247 2.39 -11.45 12.59
CA GLY A 247 1.20 -11.20 11.76
C GLY A 247 -0.01 -12.01 12.22
N ILE A 248 0.17 -13.28 12.57
CA ILE A 248 -0.89 -14.14 13.14
C ILE A 248 -1.30 -13.60 14.51
N GLY A 249 -0.34 -13.23 15.36
CA GLY A 249 -0.62 -12.65 16.67
C GLY A 249 -1.44 -11.36 16.57
N MET A 250 -1.16 -10.48 15.61
CA MET A 250 -1.93 -9.26 15.37
C MET A 250 -3.36 -9.54 14.93
N VAL A 251 -3.57 -10.57 14.11
CA VAL A 251 -4.90 -10.96 13.62
C VAL A 251 -5.74 -11.58 14.72
N VAL A 252 -5.13 -12.44 15.56
CA VAL A 252 -5.83 -13.16 16.64
C VAL A 252 -6.14 -12.27 17.85
N SER A 253 -5.26 -11.30 18.14
CA SER A 253 -5.44 -10.41 19.30
C SER A 253 -6.46 -9.29 19.11
N GLY A 254 -7.16 -9.24 17.96
CA GLY A 254 -8.05 -8.12 17.63
C GLY A 254 -7.31 -6.77 17.47
N LEU A 255 -5.99 -6.78 17.62
CA LEU A 255 -5.09 -5.67 17.35
C LEU A 255 -4.93 -5.40 15.84
N SER A 256 -5.89 -5.86 15.02
CA SER A 256 -5.90 -5.41 13.64
C SER A 256 -6.06 -3.90 13.68
N LEU A 257 -5.13 -3.20 13.06
CA LEU A 257 -5.10 -1.72 12.91
C LEU A 257 -6.43 -1.14 12.36
N PHE A 258 -7.38 -1.99 12.07
CA PHE A 258 -8.69 -1.71 11.51
C PHE A 258 -9.84 -1.86 12.51
N ALA A 259 -9.66 -2.59 13.62
CA ALA A 259 -10.71 -2.77 14.61
C ALA A 259 -10.85 -1.57 15.56
N THR A 260 -9.84 -0.73 15.68
CA THR A 260 -9.82 0.42 16.59
C THR A 260 -10.29 1.74 15.96
N GLY A 261 -10.64 1.75 14.68
CA GLY A 261 -11.05 2.95 13.93
C GLY A 261 -12.49 2.95 13.42
N LEU A 262 -13.30 1.95 13.76
CA LEU A 262 -14.70 1.82 13.32
C LEU A 262 -15.70 1.98 14.47
N HIS A 263 -15.40 2.83 15.44
CA HIS A 263 -16.39 3.28 16.46
C HIS A 263 -16.61 4.75 16.34
#